data_041706226b279ae4d5b589ed094ff188
#
_entry.id   041706226b279ae4d5b589ed094ff188
#
_cell.length_a   1.000
_cell.length_b   1.000
_cell.length_c   1.000
_cell.angle_alpha   90.00
_cell.angle_beta   90.00
_cell.angle_gamma   90.00
#
_symmetry.space_group_name_H-M   'P 1'
#
loop_
_entity.id
_entity.type
_entity.pdbx_description
1 polymer ?
#
loop_
_entity_poly.entity_id
_entity_poly.type
_entity_poly.pdbx_seq_one_letter_code
_entity_poly.pdbx_strand_id
1 'polypeptide(L)'
;MKNNVKTIISVIAVLAIIAIVGGGTYAYWSWNTTEEQRTLVTISIKGGTMKIDGGGNISTTQKSLVPAACTNTSYAIQRKIKVESDNQTNMAMTESLQLKVDALTPAQGTLTTTNKASLKWVLVELANANEYTSSTWKGCTTTTNSGNFSNYATGNTITLKTSTIAAGTSSTKYYELYLWLDSSYQHTNVGTTQSDPMQNLTLNLSWTGMLEQNH
;
A
#
# COMPACT_ATOMS: atom_id res chain seq x y z
N MET A 1 -42.21 12.98 -44.54
CA MET A 1 -41.52 11.72 -44.10
C MET A 1 -39.99 11.86 -44.05
N LYS A 2 -39.30 12.55 -44.94
CA LYS A 2 -37.80 12.66 -44.93
C LYS A 2 -37.18 13.33 -43.70
N ASN A 3 -37.85 14.26 -43.03
CA ASN A 3 -37.32 14.95 -41.85
C ASN A 3 -37.34 14.12 -40.59
N ASN A 4 -38.34 13.24 -40.40
CA ASN A 4 -38.46 12.40 -39.21
C ASN A 4 -37.37 11.30 -39.18
N VAL A 5 -36.95 10.81 -40.36
CA VAL A 5 -35.89 9.81 -40.46
C VAL A 5 -34.52 10.40 -40.03
N LYS A 6 -34.22 11.64 -40.43
CA LYS A 6 -33.00 12.33 -40.02
C LYS A 6 -32.95 12.57 -38.52
N THR A 7 -34.09 12.96 -37.93
CA THR A 7 -34.19 13.17 -36.45
C THR A 7 -34.00 11.86 -35.69
N ILE A 8 -34.61 10.77 -36.18
CA ILE A 8 -34.44 9.44 -35.55
C ILE A 8 -32.99 8.97 -35.60
N ILE A 9 -32.32 9.13 -36.76
CA ILE A 9 -30.90 8.74 -36.90
C ILE A 9 -30.00 9.58 -35.97
N SER A 10 -30.27 10.90 -35.84
CA SER A 10 -29.51 11.75 -34.93
C SER A 10 -29.69 11.35 -33.46
N VAL A 11 -30.90 11.01 -33.04
CA VAL A 11 -31.17 10.54 -31.66
C VAL A 11 -30.46 9.21 -31.38
N ILE A 12 -30.50 8.28 -32.33
CA ILE A 12 -29.80 6.99 -32.17
C ILE A 12 -28.28 7.21 -32.09
N ALA A 13 -27.70 8.09 -32.91
CA ALA A 13 -26.29 8.41 -32.89
C ALA A 13 -25.85 9.01 -31.54
N VAL A 14 -26.64 9.94 -30.98
CA VAL A 14 -26.36 10.53 -29.65
C VAL A 14 -26.45 9.48 -28.53
N LEU A 15 -27.46 8.61 -28.56
CA LEU A 15 -27.59 7.52 -27.58
C LEU A 15 -26.44 6.52 -27.69
N ALA A 16 -25.98 6.23 -28.92
CA ALA A 16 -24.81 5.35 -29.10
C ALA A 16 -23.52 5.97 -28.53
N ILE A 17 -23.31 7.27 -28.71
CA ILE A 17 -22.17 8.00 -28.15
C ILE A 17 -22.24 8.00 -26.63
N ILE A 18 -23.40 8.25 -26.04
CA ILE A 18 -23.62 8.21 -24.59
C ILE A 18 -23.32 6.79 -24.04
N ALA A 19 -23.77 5.75 -24.74
CA ALA A 19 -23.51 4.36 -24.34
C ALA A 19 -22.01 4.00 -24.44
N ILE A 20 -21.31 4.46 -25.46
CA ILE A 20 -19.87 4.24 -25.64
C ILE A 20 -19.06 4.99 -24.57
N VAL A 21 -19.38 6.25 -24.31
CA VAL A 21 -18.69 7.07 -23.30
C VAL A 21 -19.02 6.56 -21.90
N GLY A 22 -20.28 6.26 -21.61
CA GLY A 22 -20.71 5.73 -20.32
C GLY A 22 -20.18 4.31 -20.07
N GLY A 23 -20.22 3.45 -21.08
CA GLY A 23 -19.66 2.09 -21.00
C GLY A 23 -18.13 2.09 -20.91
N GLY A 24 -17.45 2.97 -21.65
CA GLY A 24 -16.00 3.12 -21.60
C GLY A 24 -15.52 3.67 -20.26
N THR A 25 -16.20 4.67 -19.69
CA THR A 25 -15.90 5.19 -18.34
C THR A 25 -16.21 4.17 -17.26
N TYR A 26 -17.29 3.41 -17.37
CA TYR A 26 -17.61 2.34 -16.42
C TYR A 26 -16.61 1.18 -16.51
N ALA A 27 -16.23 0.76 -17.73
CA ALA A 27 -15.22 -0.28 -17.92
C ALA A 27 -13.84 0.17 -17.42
N TYR A 28 -13.46 1.43 -17.67
CA TYR A 28 -12.22 2.02 -17.15
C TYR A 28 -12.25 2.10 -15.61
N TRP A 29 -13.39 2.50 -15.04
CA TRP A 29 -13.57 2.58 -13.59
C TRP A 29 -13.60 1.19 -12.93
N SER A 30 -14.31 0.23 -13.53
CA SER A 30 -14.35 -1.15 -13.02
C SER A 30 -13.01 -1.86 -13.18
N TRP A 31 -12.22 -1.52 -14.20
CA TRP A 31 -10.88 -2.11 -14.37
C TRP A 31 -9.86 -1.51 -13.40
N ASN A 32 -9.98 -0.23 -13.05
CA ASN A 32 -9.16 0.37 -11.99
C ASN A 32 -9.59 -0.02 -10.57
N THR A 33 -10.79 -0.55 -10.40
CA THR A 33 -11.29 -1.09 -9.13
C THR A 33 -11.20 -2.62 -9.04
N THR A 34 -10.54 -3.28 -10.01
CA THR A 34 -10.24 -4.71 -9.86
C THR A 34 -9.55 -4.91 -8.54
N GLU A 35 -10.17 -5.72 -7.69
CA GLU A 35 -9.62 -6.17 -6.41
C GLU A 35 -8.13 -6.49 -6.62
N GLU A 36 -7.26 -5.71 -5.99
CA GLU A 36 -5.84 -6.02 -5.92
C GLU A 36 -5.75 -7.48 -5.51
N GLN A 37 -5.07 -8.31 -6.32
CA GLN A 37 -4.91 -9.72 -6.03
C GLN A 37 -4.40 -9.82 -4.59
N ARG A 38 -5.25 -10.27 -3.67
CA ARG A 38 -4.89 -10.46 -2.27
C ARG A 38 -3.76 -11.48 -2.25
N THR A 39 -2.56 -11.02 -2.00
CA THR A 39 -1.41 -11.89 -1.84
C THR A 39 -1.40 -12.35 -0.39
N LEU A 40 -1.82 -13.59 -0.16
CA LEU A 40 -1.66 -14.23 1.13
C LEU A 40 -0.23 -14.75 1.26
N VAL A 41 0.54 -14.15 2.15
CA VAL A 41 1.88 -14.62 2.48
C VAL A 41 1.79 -15.54 3.70
N THR A 42 2.31 -16.77 3.57
CA THR A 42 2.38 -17.72 4.68
C THR A 42 3.85 -18.01 5.01
N ILE A 43 4.21 -17.81 6.26
CA ILE A 43 5.52 -18.13 6.84
C ILE A 43 5.30 -19.27 7.83
N SER A 44 6.11 -20.32 7.71
CA SER A 44 6.01 -21.48 8.60
C SER A 44 7.38 -21.88 9.12
N ILE A 45 7.42 -22.18 10.42
CA ILE A 45 8.55 -22.82 11.08
C ILE A 45 8.03 -24.08 11.82
N LYS A 46 8.92 -24.89 12.38
CA LYS A 46 8.50 -26.06 13.14
C LYS A 46 7.58 -25.65 14.32
N GLY A 47 6.30 -26.04 14.22
CA GLY A 47 5.28 -25.76 15.24
C GLY A 47 4.71 -24.35 15.25
N GLY A 48 4.99 -23.52 14.23
CA GLY A 48 4.41 -22.19 14.13
C GLY A 48 4.08 -21.77 12.70
N THR A 49 3.02 -20.98 12.54
CA THR A 49 2.65 -20.37 11.26
C THR A 49 2.26 -18.91 11.46
N MET A 50 2.55 -18.08 10.46
CA MET A 50 2.11 -16.70 10.35
C MET A 50 1.56 -16.47 8.95
N LYS A 51 0.34 -15.96 8.85
CA LYS A 51 -0.32 -15.60 7.59
C LYS A 51 -0.53 -14.10 7.55
N ILE A 52 -0.14 -13.48 6.45
CA ILE A 52 -0.29 -12.04 6.22
C ILE A 52 -1.20 -11.86 5.02
N ASP A 53 -2.37 -11.23 5.23
CA ASP A 53 -3.28 -10.76 4.19
C ASP A 53 -3.19 -9.22 4.17
N GLY A 54 -2.40 -8.68 3.26
CA GLY A 54 -2.11 -7.24 3.15
C GLY A 54 -2.71 -6.59 1.89
N GLY A 55 -3.59 -7.28 1.16
CA GLY A 55 -4.26 -6.73 -0.03
C GLY A 55 -3.32 -6.59 -1.21
N GLY A 56 -2.41 -7.38 -1.53
CA GLY A 56 -1.48 -7.29 -2.67
C GLY A 56 -0.23 -6.43 -2.41
N ASN A 57 0.62 -6.36 -3.42
CA ASN A 57 1.86 -5.59 -3.34
C ASN A 57 1.58 -4.08 -3.40
N ILE A 58 2.43 -3.31 -2.77
CA ILE A 58 2.36 -1.85 -2.79
C ILE A 58 3.22 -1.35 -3.95
N SER A 59 2.67 -0.50 -4.81
CA SER A 59 3.40 0.06 -5.95
C SER A 59 2.99 1.52 -6.21
N THR A 60 3.96 2.37 -6.54
CA THR A 60 3.70 3.74 -7.00
C THR A 60 3.12 3.80 -8.41
N THR A 61 3.17 2.71 -9.17
CA THR A 61 2.47 2.64 -10.46
C THR A 61 0.96 2.66 -10.29
N GLN A 62 0.45 2.27 -9.11
CA GLN A 62 -0.97 2.30 -8.75
C GLN A 62 -1.40 3.67 -8.22
N LYS A 63 -0.49 4.41 -7.58
CA LYS A 63 -0.77 5.73 -7.01
C LYS A 63 0.51 6.57 -6.94
N SER A 64 0.51 7.70 -7.62
CA SER A 64 1.62 8.65 -7.55
C SER A 64 1.71 9.28 -6.15
N LEU A 65 2.92 9.35 -5.62
CA LEU A 65 3.18 10.02 -4.36
C LEU A 65 3.37 11.53 -4.61
N VAL A 66 2.54 12.34 -3.98
CA VAL A 66 2.61 13.79 -3.99
C VAL A 66 2.94 14.25 -2.57
N PRO A 67 3.83 15.26 -2.39
CA PRO A 67 4.12 15.79 -1.05
C PRO A 67 2.84 16.23 -0.34
N ALA A 68 2.55 15.60 0.80
CA ALA A 68 1.33 15.83 1.56
C ALA A 68 1.50 15.46 3.03
N ALA A 69 0.56 15.89 3.87
CA ALA A 69 0.43 15.34 5.21
C ALA A 69 -0.13 13.91 5.13
N CYS A 70 0.25 13.04 6.04
CA CYS A 70 -0.23 11.65 6.07
C CYS A 70 -1.75 11.53 6.27
N THR A 71 -2.38 12.55 6.83
CA THR A 71 -3.84 12.68 6.96
C THR A 71 -4.55 12.91 5.62
N ASN A 72 -3.81 13.28 4.59
CA ASN A 72 -4.37 13.45 3.25
C ASN A 72 -4.43 12.10 2.52
N THR A 73 -5.52 11.37 2.72
CA THR A 73 -5.74 10.02 2.20
C THR A 73 -5.74 9.95 0.67
N SER A 74 -5.93 11.09 -0.02
CA SER A 74 -5.88 11.14 -1.49
C SER A 74 -4.46 10.92 -2.03
N TYR A 75 -3.42 11.24 -1.25
CA TYR A 75 -2.02 11.16 -1.65
C TYR A 75 -1.20 10.12 -0.89
N ALA A 76 -1.74 9.51 0.15
CA ALA A 76 -1.11 8.39 0.83
C ALA A 76 -1.53 7.05 0.21
N ILE A 77 -0.59 6.11 0.09
CA ILE A 77 -0.91 4.71 -0.16
C ILE A 77 -1.39 4.12 1.15
N GLN A 78 -2.53 3.45 1.12
CA GLN A 78 -3.15 2.86 2.31
C GLN A 78 -3.40 1.38 2.07
N ARG A 79 -3.15 0.56 3.12
CA ARG A 79 -3.43 -0.88 3.11
C ARG A 79 -3.99 -1.31 4.44
N LYS A 80 -5.01 -2.14 4.40
CA LYS A 80 -5.51 -2.88 5.57
C LYS A 80 -4.88 -4.25 5.59
N ILE A 81 -4.39 -4.67 6.75
CA ILE A 81 -3.58 -5.87 6.92
C ILE A 81 -4.18 -6.70 8.03
N LYS A 82 -4.37 -7.99 7.75
CA LYS A 82 -4.69 -9.01 8.74
C LYS A 82 -3.48 -9.93 8.92
N VAL A 83 -3.09 -10.14 10.14
CA VAL A 83 -2.03 -11.09 10.52
C VAL A 83 -2.65 -12.16 11.41
N GLU A 84 -2.58 -13.41 10.97
CA GLU A 84 -3.01 -14.59 11.72
C GLU A 84 -1.78 -15.42 12.06
N SER A 85 -1.56 -15.66 13.32
CA SER A 85 -0.41 -16.42 13.81
C SER A 85 -0.86 -17.53 14.73
N ASP A 86 -0.23 -18.69 14.59
CA ASP A 86 -0.49 -19.88 15.38
C ASP A 86 0.84 -20.43 15.92
N ASN A 87 0.93 -20.60 17.23
CA ASN A 87 2.08 -21.16 17.91
C ASN A 87 1.66 -22.44 18.64
N GLN A 88 1.96 -23.57 18.07
CA GLN A 88 1.66 -24.89 18.64
C GLN A 88 2.81 -25.47 19.48
N THR A 89 3.82 -24.66 19.78
CA THR A 89 4.95 -25.09 20.61
C THR A 89 4.71 -24.79 22.10
N ASN A 90 5.54 -25.35 22.95
CA ASN A 90 5.57 -25.07 24.39
C ASN A 90 6.43 -23.85 24.76
N MET A 91 6.93 -23.12 23.79
CA MET A 91 7.75 -21.91 23.95
C MET A 91 7.11 -20.73 23.24
N ALA A 92 7.33 -19.54 23.76
CA ALA A 92 6.89 -18.32 23.06
C ALA A 92 7.62 -18.14 21.72
N MET A 93 6.94 -17.49 20.76
CA MET A 93 7.51 -17.12 19.47
C MET A 93 7.51 -15.61 19.30
N THR A 94 8.51 -15.08 18.62
CA THR A 94 8.52 -13.71 18.11
C THR A 94 8.09 -13.71 16.68
N GLU A 95 7.05 -12.92 16.36
CA GLU A 95 6.60 -12.63 15.00
C GLU A 95 7.02 -11.23 14.60
N SER A 96 7.39 -11.04 13.34
CA SER A 96 7.68 -9.73 12.77
C SER A 96 6.94 -9.55 11.46
N LEU A 97 6.05 -8.54 11.40
CA LEU A 97 5.41 -8.08 10.17
C LEU A 97 6.39 -7.17 9.44
N GLN A 98 6.65 -7.46 8.18
CA GLN A 98 7.71 -6.81 7.42
C GLN A 98 7.25 -6.45 5.99
N LEU A 99 7.95 -5.47 5.40
CA LEU A 99 7.90 -5.14 3.97
C LEU A 99 9.27 -5.33 3.36
N LYS A 100 9.35 -6.08 2.27
CA LYS A 100 10.53 -6.15 1.42
C LYS A 100 10.47 -5.06 0.36
N VAL A 101 11.57 -4.35 0.19
CA VAL A 101 11.73 -3.33 -0.86
C VAL A 101 12.15 -4.03 -2.15
N ASP A 102 11.20 -4.31 -3.03
CA ASP A 102 11.48 -4.98 -4.30
C ASP A 102 12.05 -4.03 -5.35
N ALA A 103 11.61 -2.75 -5.31
CA ALA A 103 12.21 -1.67 -6.09
C ALA A 103 12.12 -0.35 -5.34
N LEU A 104 13.17 0.45 -5.41
CA LEU A 104 13.24 1.84 -4.96
C LEU A 104 14.18 2.56 -5.93
N THR A 105 13.63 2.98 -7.08
CA THR A 105 14.41 3.48 -8.21
C THR A 105 13.84 4.81 -8.70
N PRO A 106 14.65 5.88 -8.75
CA PRO A 106 14.23 7.14 -9.33
C PRO A 106 14.12 7.01 -10.86
N ALA A 107 13.15 7.70 -11.46
CA ALA A 107 13.10 7.83 -12.91
C ALA A 107 14.21 8.75 -13.45
N GLN A 108 14.66 9.70 -12.62
CA GLN A 108 15.71 10.66 -12.93
C GLN A 108 16.57 10.94 -11.70
N GLY A 109 17.84 11.29 -11.91
CA GLY A 109 18.76 11.67 -10.83
C GLY A 109 19.14 10.51 -9.90
N THR A 110 19.56 10.86 -8.70
CA THR A 110 20.00 9.91 -7.67
C THR A 110 19.23 10.10 -6.38
N LEU A 111 18.72 9.02 -5.79
CA LEU A 111 18.10 9.04 -4.48
C LEU A 111 19.15 9.22 -3.38
N THR A 112 19.13 10.38 -2.75
CA THR A 112 19.92 10.63 -1.54
C THR A 112 19.21 10.08 -0.29
N THR A 113 19.95 9.96 0.80
CA THR A 113 19.38 9.64 2.13
C THR A 113 18.30 10.65 2.53
N THR A 114 18.49 11.94 2.23
CA THR A 114 17.51 13.00 2.52
C THR A 114 16.23 12.83 1.71
N ASN A 115 16.31 12.53 0.41
CA ASN A 115 15.12 12.26 -0.40
C ASN A 115 14.34 11.07 0.17
N LYS A 116 15.04 9.98 0.47
CA LYS A 116 14.44 8.78 1.05
C LYS A 116 13.85 9.00 2.44
N ALA A 117 14.42 9.91 3.25
CA ALA A 117 13.87 10.26 4.56
C ALA A 117 12.50 10.96 4.48
N SER A 118 12.20 11.60 3.35
CA SER A 118 10.88 12.20 3.10
C SER A 118 9.80 11.17 2.72
N LEU A 119 10.19 9.97 2.32
CA LEU A 119 9.26 8.86 2.13
C LEU A 119 9.03 8.20 3.49
N LYS A 120 7.80 8.32 3.99
CA LYS A 120 7.45 7.91 5.36
C LYS A 120 6.37 6.83 5.37
N TRP A 121 6.35 6.08 6.44
CA TRP A 121 5.30 5.11 6.72
C TRP A 121 4.88 5.15 8.19
N VAL A 122 3.64 4.74 8.46
CA VAL A 122 3.12 4.48 9.81
C VAL A 122 2.20 3.26 9.77
N LEU A 123 2.32 2.42 10.77
CA LEU A 123 1.46 1.28 11.00
C LEU A 123 0.57 1.55 12.21
N VAL A 124 -0.74 1.57 12.01
CA VAL A 124 -1.76 1.79 13.05
C VAL A 124 -2.40 0.45 13.38
N GLU A 125 -2.39 0.04 14.65
CA GLU A 125 -3.07 -1.17 15.11
C GLU A 125 -4.57 -0.89 15.25
N LEU A 126 -5.40 -1.81 14.73
CA LEU A 126 -6.85 -1.77 14.82
C LEU A 126 -7.32 -2.63 15.98
N ALA A 127 -8.39 -2.21 16.64
CA ALA A 127 -8.88 -2.88 17.84
C ALA A 127 -9.52 -4.24 17.53
N ASN A 128 -10.11 -4.41 16.35
CA ASN A 128 -10.89 -5.60 16.01
C ASN A 128 -11.18 -5.75 14.50
N ALA A 129 -11.81 -6.86 14.14
CA ALA A 129 -12.20 -7.18 12.77
C ALA A 129 -13.18 -6.17 12.15
N ASN A 130 -14.04 -5.52 12.95
CA ASN A 130 -15.01 -4.55 12.43
C ASN A 130 -14.30 -3.28 11.92
N GLU A 131 -13.24 -2.83 12.61
CA GLU A 131 -12.41 -1.73 12.13
C GLU A 131 -11.66 -2.14 10.83
N TYR A 132 -11.20 -3.38 10.75
CA TYR A 132 -10.53 -3.90 9.56
C TYR A 132 -11.45 -3.96 8.33
N THR A 133 -12.68 -4.41 8.49
CA THR A 133 -13.66 -4.52 7.40
C THR A 133 -14.37 -3.20 7.08
N SER A 134 -14.25 -2.20 7.94
CA SER A 134 -14.85 -0.87 7.74
C SER A 134 -14.24 -0.19 6.50
N SER A 135 -15.05 0.53 5.73
CA SER A 135 -14.57 1.44 4.69
C SER A 135 -13.91 2.71 5.23
N THR A 136 -14.12 3.00 6.52
CA THR A 136 -13.52 4.15 7.20
C THR A 136 -12.10 3.81 7.63
N TRP A 137 -11.17 4.72 7.36
CA TRP A 137 -9.79 4.64 7.80
C TRP A 137 -9.62 5.34 9.15
N LYS A 138 -8.87 4.74 10.08
CA LYS A 138 -8.65 5.28 11.42
C LYS A 138 -7.85 6.58 11.42
N GLY A 139 -7.07 6.76 10.37
CA GLY A 139 -6.22 7.93 10.19
C GLY A 139 -4.79 7.70 10.70
N CYS A 140 -3.90 8.49 10.12
CA CYS A 140 -2.49 8.47 10.42
C CYS A 140 -2.23 9.19 11.74
N THR A 141 -2.27 8.47 12.83
CA THR A 141 -1.82 8.97 14.14
C THR A 141 -0.36 8.60 14.33
N THR A 142 0.45 9.51 14.90
CA THR A 142 1.83 9.22 15.27
C THR A 142 1.84 8.12 16.32
N THR A 143 2.20 6.92 15.89
CA THR A 143 2.34 5.74 16.74
C THR A 143 3.81 5.37 16.87
N THR A 144 4.14 4.49 17.82
CA THR A 144 5.49 3.94 17.96
C THR A 144 5.96 3.12 16.76
N ASN A 145 5.04 2.74 15.88
CA ASN A 145 5.33 1.96 14.67
C ASN A 145 5.31 2.87 13.43
N SER A 146 6.32 3.68 13.29
CA SER A 146 6.51 4.58 12.15
C SER A 146 7.99 4.67 11.78
N GLY A 147 8.25 5.08 10.54
CA GLY A 147 9.61 5.23 10.06
C GLY A 147 9.68 5.90 8.69
N ASN A 148 10.86 5.85 8.10
CA ASN A 148 11.13 6.37 6.77
C ASN A 148 12.09 5.46 6.01
N PHE A 149 12.36 5.79 4.75
CA PHE A 149 13.19 4.97 3.86
C PHE A 149 14.67 5.37 3.81
N SER A 150 15.16 6.26 4.67
CA SER A 150 16.53 6.79 4.62
C SER A 150 17.61 5.72 4.52
N ASN A 151 17.44 4.62 5.27
CA ASN A 151 18.41 3.52 5.37
C ASN A 151 18.07 2.31 4.50
N TYR A 152 17.07 2.41 3.64
CA TYR A 152 16.62 1.28 2.83
C TYR A 152 16.97 1.47 1.35
N ALA A 153 17.19 0.34 0.70
CA ALA A 153 17.46 0.21 -0.73
C ALA A 153 16.71 -1.02 -1.26
N THR A 154 16.66 -1.19 -2.56
CA THR A 154 16.16 -2.42 -3.20
C THR A 154 16.83 -3.65 -2.59
N GLY A 155 16.04 -4.64 -2.23
CA GLY A 155 16.46 -5.88 -1.55
C GLY A 155 16.39 -5.82 -0.01
N ASN A 156 16.30 -4.64 0.60
CA ASN A 156 16.18 -4.52 2.06
C ASN A 156 14.79 -4.89 2.55
N THR A 157 14.71 -5.21 3.85
CA THR A 157 13.46 -5.49 4.55
C THR A 157 13.24 -4.46 5.66
N ILE A 158 12.01 -3.94 5.73
CA ILE A 158 11.54 -2.98 6.74
C ILE A 158 10.71 -3.74 7.75
N THR A 159 11.11 -3.77 9.01
CA THR A 159 10.28 -4.32 10.09
C THR A 159 9.26 -3.27 10.53
N LEU A 160 8.00 -3.55 10.30
CA LEU A 160 6.89 -2.65 10.68
C LEU A 160 6.47 -2.85 12.13
N LYS A 161 6.40 -4.10 12.58
CA LYS A 161 5.96 -4.49 13.92
C LYS A 161 6.57 -5.81 14.32
N THR A 162 7.02 -5.88 15.56
CA THR A 162 7.41 -7.13 16.23
C THR A 162 6.47 -7.37 17.41
N SER A 163 6.06 -8.60 17.61
CA SER A 163 5.21 -9.02 18.73
C SER A 163 5.53 -10.45 19.17
N THR A 164 5.13 -10.78 20.40
CA THR A 164 5.31 -12.12 20.97
C THR A 164 3.97 -12.87 20.94
N ILE A 165 4.02 -14.14 20.54
CA ILE A 165 2.92 -15.10 20.63
C ILE A 165 3.26 -16.08 21.73
N ALA A 166 2.38 -16.18 22.72
CA ALA A 166 2.59 -17.11 23.84
C ALA A 166 2.55 -18.58 23.36
N ALA A 167 3.18 -19.44 24.12
CA ALA A 167 3.18 -20.88 23.86
C ALA A 167 1.76 -21.44 23.76
N GLY A 168 1.51 -22.29 22.78
CA GLY A 168 0.21 -22.95 22.58
C GLY A 168 -0.96 -22.02 22.26
N THR A 169 -0.71 -20.81 21.74
CA THR A 169 -1.78 -19.84 21.44
C THR A 169 -1.81 -19.43 19.98
N SER A 170 -2.98 -19.00 19.54
CA SER A 170 -3.19 -18.34 18.25
C SER A 170 -3.52 -16.88 18.46
N SER A 171 -3.17 -16.04 17.49
CA SER A 171 -3.40 -14.60 17.52
C SER A 171 -3.89 -14.11 16.18
N THR A 172 -4.84 -13.18 16.19
CA THR A 172 -5.25 -12.44 14.98
C THR A 172 -5.15 -10.96 15.28
N LYS A 173 -4.39 -10.24 14.46
CA LYS A 173 -4.17 -8.80 14.58
C LYS A 173 -4.54 -8.09 13.29
N TYR A 174 -4.95 -6.86 13.42
CA TYR A 174 -5.41 -6.03 12.31
C TYR A 174 -4.68 -4.70 12.32
N TYR A 175 -4.28 -4.23 11.13
CA TYR A 175 -3.50 -3.00 11.00
C TYR A 175 -3.98 -2.18 9.81
N GLU A 176 -3.65 -0.88 9.85
CA GLU A 176 -3.65 0.03 8.72
C GLU A 176 -2.23 0.52 8.47
N LEU A 177 -1.72 0.35 7.26
CA LEU A 177 -0.46 0.95 6.82
C LEU A 177 -0.77 2.20 6.00
N TYR A 178 -0.08 3.28 6.32
CA TYR A 178 -0.03 4.51 5.53
C TYR A 178 1.39 4.74 5.05
N LEU A 179 1.55 5.02 3.77
CA LEU A 179 2.82 5.36 3.15
C LEU A 179 2.64 6.63 2.31
N TRP A 180 3.47 7.64 2.53
CA TRP A 180 3.32 8.94 1.89
C TRP A 180 4.66 9.63 1.68
N LEU A 181 4.70 10.62 0.78
CA LEU A 181 5.78 11.58 0.67
C LEU A 181 5.47 12.78 1.57
N ASP A 182 6.37 13.08 2.49
CA ASP A 182 6.17 14.14 3.49
C ASP A 182 6.00 15.52 2.86
N SER A 183 5.10 16.35 3.42
CA SER A 183 4.83 17.70 2.95
C SER A 183 6.04 18.65 3.03
N SER A 184 7.02 18.32 3.85
CA SER A 184 8.28 19.07 3.94
C SER A 184 9.26 18.78 2.80
N TYR A 185 8.95 17.79 1.94
CA TYR A 185 9.78 17.49 0.78
C TYR A 185 9.83 18.70 -0.16
N GLN A 186 11.02 19.23 -0.36
CA GLN A 186 11.28 20.34 -1.28
C GLN A 186 11.83 19.79 -2.59
N HIS A 187 11.18 20.15 -3.69
CA HIS A 187 11.75 19.88 -5.02
C HIS A 187 13.08 20.62 -5.15
N THR A 188 14.15 19.88 -5.36
CA THR A 188 15.45 20.50 -5.64
C THR A 188 15.49 20.89 -7.11
N ASN A 189 15.17 22.13 -7.40
CA ASN A 189 15.41 22.70 -8.72
C ASN A 189 16.92 22.90 -8.91
N VAL A 190 17.59 21.98 -9.55
CA VAL A 190 19.00 22.12 -9.93
C VAL A 190 19.06 22.59 -11.37
N GLY A 191 19.04 23.90 -11.58
CA GLY A 191 19.19 24.51 -12.91
C GLY A 191 17.97 24.31 -13.84
N THR A 192 18.20 24.49 -15.15
CA THR A 192 17.18 24.40 -16.20
C THR A 192 16.75 22.96 -16.54
N THR A 193 17.42 21.94 -16.01
CA THR A 193 17.07 20.50 -16.10
C THR A 193 16.54 20.04 -14.77
N GLN A 194 15.21 19.97 -14.67
CA GLN A 194 14.50 19.50 -13.50
C GLN A 194 14.66 17.98 -13.38
N SER A 195 15.61 17.52 -12.56
CA SER A 195 15.76 16.09 -12.24
C SER A 195 15.42 15.86 -10.77
N ASP A 196 14.13 15.84 -10.47
CA ASP A 196 13.65 15.47 -9.13
C ASP A 196 13.61 13.94 -9.01
N PRO A 197 14.45 13.31 -8.17
CA PRO A 197 14.52 11.87 -8.03
C PRO A 197 13.25 11.26 -7.41
N MET A 198 12.39 12.06 -6.76
CA MET A 198 11.10 11.59 -6.23
C MET A 198 9.97 11.70 -7.24
N GLN A 199 10.14 12.47 -8.31
CA GLN A 199 9.19 12.54 -9.39
C GLN A 199 9.21 11.22 -10.19
N ASN A 200 8.05 10.58 -10.33
CA ASN A 200 7.92 9.27 -10.98
C ASN A 200 8.83 8.19 -10.36
N LEU A 201 9.05 8.27 -9.06
CA LEU A 201 9.75 7.25 -8.29
C LEU A 201 9.05 5.89 -8.46
N THR A 202 9.79 4.85 -8.85
CA THR A 202 9.32 3.48 -8.77
C THR A 202 9.59 2.94 -7.37
N LEU A 203 8.54 2.75 -6.60
CA LEU A 203 8.57 2.06 -5.31
C LEU A 203 7.67 0.84 -5.42
N ASN A 204 8.24 -0.35 -5.24
CA ASN A 204 7.50 -1.60 -5.14
C ASN A 204 7.86 -2.28 -3.83
N LEU A 205 6.86 -2.68 -3.07
CA LEU A 205 7.00 -3.36 -1.78
C LEU A 205 6.14 -4.61 -1.79
N SER A 206 6.68 -5.70 -1.26
CA SER A 206 5.94 -6.94 -1.02
C SER A 206 5.87 -7.26 0.46
N TRP A 207 4.80 -7.94 0.87
CA TRP A 207 4.65 -8.41 2.24
C TRP A 207 5.60 -9.56 2.51
N THR A 208 6.21 -9.54 3.68
CA THR A 208 7.00 -10.63 4.22
C THR A 208 6.92 -10.63 5.75
N GLY A 209 7.48 -11.62 6.38
CA GLY A 209 7.51 -11.70 7.84
C GLY A 209 8.58 -12.65 8.32
N MET A 210 8.72 -12.71 9.63
CA MET A 210 9.63 -13.61 10.31
C MET A 210 8.94 -14.23 11.51
N LEU A 211 9.20 -15.49 11.75
CA LEU A 211 8.84 -16.21 12.95
C LEU A 211 10.10 -16.78 13.57
N GLU A 212 10.30 -16.56 14.86
CA GLU A 212 11.44 -17.11 15.61
C GLU A 212 10.96 -17.69 16.93
N GLN A 213 11.47 -18.84 17.30
CA GLN A 213 11.24 -19.43 18.61
C GLN A 213 12.16 -18.77 19.64
N ASN A 214 11.59 -18.30 20.74
CA ASN A 214 12.38 -17.72 21.83
C ASN A 214 13.06 -18.83 22.63
N HIS A 215 14.37 -18.77 22.76
CA HIS A 215 15.19 -19.71 23.51
C HIS A 215 15.40 -19.26 24.96
#